data_473fc26f7d94742bd95f2c6eb7326389
#
_entry.id   473fc26f7d94742bd95f2c6eb7326389
#
_cell.length_a   1.000
_cell.length_b   1.000
_cell.length_c   1.000
_cell.angle_alpha   90.00
_cell.angle_beta   90.00
_cell.angle_gamma   90.00
#
_symmetry.space_group_name_H-M   'P 1'
#
loop_
_entity.id
_entity.type
_entity.pdbx_description
1 polymer ?
#
loop_
_entity_poly.entity_id
_entity_poly.type
_entity_poly.pdbx_seq_one_letter_code
_entity_poly.pdbx_strand_id
1 'polypeptide(L)'
;MRKLFLALAIFTCLVCNAQKTIAEKFADTIDENELKAMLYVYASDYFGGRETGERGQKIAVDFLKDYYINQGIAPATGTEDYFQKMQLTIKGKAINTENVVAIIPGSEIPNEYIVISAHLDHIGTRNGEVNNGADDDGSGTVAILEIAEAFNKAVKNGHGPKRSIVFLHLTGEEKGLLGSDYYANNPLYPLEETVANLNIDMIGRLDPKREDKDPNYIYLIGSDRLSQELHEISEDMNTKYTQIKLDYIFNRVEDPNRFYYRSDHYNFAKNNIPVIFYFNGTHEDYHRPGDTPDKINYAILEKRTKLIFHTAWELANRNERIKLIVKP
;
A
#
# COMPACT_ATOMS: atom_id res chain seq x y z
N MET A 1 43.92 37.56 52.62
CA MET A 1 42.82 36.55 52.57
C MET A 1 42.01 36.78 51.33
N ARG A 2 42.29 36.00 50.28
CA ARG A 2 41.52 36.07 48.99
C ARG A 2 40.39 35.04 49.06
N LYS A 3 39.14 35.52 49.02
CA LYS A 3 37.96 34.65 48.90
C LYS A 3 37.76 34.22 47.46
N LEU A 4 37.92 32.92 47.21
CA LEU A 4 37.65 32.26 45.92
C LEU A 4 36.15 32.01 45.84
N PHE A 5 35.43 32.68 44.91
CA PHE A 5 34.04 32.36 44.58
C PHE A 5 34.06 31.28 43.50
N LEU A 6 33.62 30.07 43.86
CA LEU A 6 33.39 28.98 42.92
C LEU A 6 31.98 29.16 42.34
N ALA A 7 31.85 29.58 41.07
CA ALA A 7 30.61 29.62 40.36
C ALA A 7 30.30 28.22 39.80
N LEU A 8 29.33 27.54 40.40
CA LEU A 8 28.82 26.25 39.92
C LEU A 8 27.84 26.51 38.75
N ALA A 9 28.28 26.36 37.50
CA ALA A 9 27.44 26.42 36.37
C ALA A 9 26.63 25.09 36.26
N ILE A 10 25.35 25.15 36.64
CA ILE A 10 24.41 24.04 36.46
C ILE A 10 24.01 24.04 34.97
N PHE A 11 24.60 23.09 34.19
CA PHE A 11 24.21 22.82 32.82
C PHE A 11 22.92 21.98 32.86
N THR A 12 21.77 22.61 32.85
CA THR A 12 20.49 21.90 32.61
C THR A 12 20.42 21.52 31.16
N CYS A 13 20.71 20.23 30.83
CA CYS A 13 20.34 19.63 29.57
C CYS A 13 18.80 19.62 29.50
N LEU A 14 18.22 20.58 28.79
CA LEU A 14 16.85 20.50 28.32
C LEU A 14 16.80 19.36 27.29
N VAL A 15 16.40 18.18 27.73
CA VAL A 15 15.97 17.11 26.83
C VAL A 15 14.67 17.61 26.19
N CYS A 16 14.80 18.25 25.04
CA CYS A 16 13.66 18.61 24.23
C CYS A 16 13.08 17.29 23.67
N ASN A 17 12.14 16.70 24.39
CA ASN A 17 11.30 15.65 23.82
C ASN A 17 10.48 16.33 22.72
N ALA A 18 10.89 16.18 21.46
CA ALA A 18 10.08 16.58 20.33
C ALA A 18 8.74 15.84 20.43
N GLN A 19 7.66 16.59 20.61
CA GLN A 19 6.33 16.01 20.66
C GLN A 19 6.03 15.40 19.30
N LYS A 20 5.65 14.12 19.26
CA LYS A 20 5.27 13.44 18.02
C LYS A 20 4.16 14.20 17.31
N THR A 21 4.27 14.29 15.99
CA THR A 21 3.21 14.83 15.14
C THR A 21 1.97 13.94 15.20
N ILE A 22 0.83 14.47 14.78
CA ILE A 22 -0.40 13.68 14.68
C ILE A 22 -0.21 12.48 13.74
N ALA A 23 0.47 12.68 12.61
CA ALA A 23 0.78 11.60 11.66
C ALA A 23 1.61 10.49 12.30
N GLU A 24 2.68 10.84 13.05
CA GLU A 24 3.52 9.85 13.74
C GLU A 24 2.74 9.06 14.78
N LYS A 25 1.84 9.72 15.52
CA LYS A 25 1.01 9.06 16.53
C LYS A 25 0.18 7.92 15.94
N PHE A 26 -0.38 8.12 14.74
CA PHE A 26 -1.20 7.09 14.09
C PHE A 26 -0.37 6.11 13.27
N ALA A 27 0.74 6.54 12.65
CA ALA A 27 1.70 5.62 12.02
C ALA A 27 2.26 4.60 13.02
N ASP A 28 2.48 5.00 14.28
CA ASP A 28 2.96 4.10 15.33
C ASP A 28 1.95 3.02 15.75
N THR A 29 0.71 3.10 15.28
CA THR A 29 -0.27 2.02 15.46
C THR A 29 -0.18 0.92 14.41
N ILE A 30 0.64 1.09 13.38
CA ILE A 30 1.00 0.05 12.43
C ILE A 30 2.06 -0.83 13.09
N ASP A 31 1.75 -2.11 13.26
CA ASP A 31 2.54 -3.02 14.11
C ASP A 31 2.96 -4.30 13.36
N GLU A 32 4.23 -4.67 13.48
CA GLU A 32 4.79 -5.85 12.80
C GLU A 32 4.14 -7.17 13.22
N ASN A 33 3.65 -7.27 14.47
CA ASN A 33 3.02 -8.49 14.95
C ASN A 33 1.59 -8.61 14.41
N GLU A 34 0.86 -7.50 14.24
CA GLU A 34 -0.46 -7.49 13.62
C GLU A 34 -0.35 -7.83 12.14
N LEU A 35 0.58 -7.20 11.40
CA LEU A 35 0.93 -7.57 10.02
C LEU A 35 1.25 -9.06 9.89
N LYS A 36 2.08 -9.57 10.80
CA LYS A 36 2.46 -10.98 10.84
C LYS A 36 1.26 -11.90 11.09
N ALA A 37 0.45 -11.59 12.10
CA ALA A 37 -0.71 -12.40 12.44
C ALA A 37 -1.71 -12.48 11.28
N MET A 38 -1.99 -11.35 10.62
CA MET A 38 -2.86 -11.30 9.44
C MET A 38 -2.28 -12.09 8.27
N LEU A 39 -1.01 -11.91 7.98
CA LEU A 39 -0.38 -12.56 6.82
C LEU A 39 -0.27 -14.08 6.98
N TYR A 40 -0.01 -14.58 8.20
CA TYR A 40 -0.02 -16.03 8.46
C TYR A 40 -1.40 -16.66 8.23
N VAL A 41 -2.47 -15.90 8.42
CA VAL A 41 -3.83 -16.34 8.08
C VAL A 41 -4.05 -16.23 6.57
N TYR A 42 -3.84 -15.04 6.00
CA TYR A 42 -4.17 -14.70 4.62
C TYR A 42 -3.38 -15.49 3.58
N ALA A 43 -2.11 -15.79 3.86
CA ALA A 43 -1.24 -16.60 3.00
C ALA A 43 -1.11 -18.05 3.49
N SER A 44 -2.11 -18.58 4.23
CA SER A 44 -2.14 -19.99 4.61
C SER A 44 -2.69 -20.88 3.48
N ASP A 45 -2.43 -22.18 3.55
CA ASP A 45 -2.95 -23.17 2.61
C ASP A 45 -4.50 -23.21 2.55
N TYR A 46 -5.17 -22.73 3.60
CA TYR A 46 -6.62 -22.62 3.63
C TYR A 46 -7.19 -21.71 2.54
N PHE A 47 -6.42 -20.69 2.16
CA PHE A 47 -6.76 -19.74 1.08
C PHE A 47 -6.40 -20.30 -0.31
N GLY A 48 -5.79 -21.49 -0.42
CA GLY A 48 -5.53 -22.20 -1.67
C GLY A 48 -4.76 -21.39 -2.72
N GLY A 49 -3.95 -20.41 -2.29
CA GLY A 49 -3.21 -19.52 -3.19
C GLY A 49 -4.08 -18.51 -3.94
N ARG A 50 -5.29 -18.23 -3.50
CA ARG A 50 -6.18 -17.11 -3.88
C ARG A 50 -6.38 -16.91 -5.40
N GLU A 51 -6.30 -17.98 -6.22
CA GLU A 51 -6.46 -17.83 -7.67
C GLU A 51 -7.81 -17.20 -8.03
N THR A 52 -7.76 -16.22 -8.92
CA THR A 52 -8.92 -15.43 -9.40
C THR A 52 -10.11 -16.31 -9.77
N GLY A 53 -11.26 -16.09 -9.12
CA GLY A 53 -12.51 -16.81 -9.33
C GLY A 53 -12.61 -18.16 -8.64
N GLU A 54 -11.52 -18.68 -8.07
CA GLU A 54 -11.52 -19.94 -7.36
C GLU A 54 -11.94 -19.77 -5.87
N ARG A 55 -12.20 -20.89 -5.20
CA ARG A 55 -12.65 -20.90 -3.81
C ARG A 55 -11.74 -20.10 -2.88
N GLY A 56 -10.43 -20.18 -3.06
CA GLY A 56 -9.46 -19.47 -2.22
C GLY A 56 -9.60 -17.95 -2.31
N GLN A 57 -9.85 -17.42 -3.51
CA GLN A 57 -10.11 -16.00 -3.70
C GLN A 57 -11.43 -15.58 -3.02
N LYS A 58 -12.47 -16.43 -3.05
CA LYS A 58 -13.75 -16.13 -2.35
C LYS A 58 -13.58 -16.05 -0.83
N ILE A 59 -12.74 -16.92 -0.25
CA ILE A 59 -12.37 -16.84 1.16
C ILE A 59 -11.58 -15.55 1.44
N ALA A 60 -10.69 -15.14 0.53
CA ALA A 60 -9.90 -13.93 0.68
C ALA A 60 -10.77 -12.67 0.69
N VAL A 61 -11.72 -12.52 -0.24
CA VAL A 61 -12.59 -11.34 -0.28
C VAL A 61 -13.52 -11.28 0.94
N ASP A 62 -14.00 -12.42 1.45
CA ASP A 62 -14.79 -12.45 2.69
C ASP A 62 -13.93 -12.07 3.91
N PHE A 63 -12.68 -12.54 3.98
CA PHE A 63 -11.74 -12.13 5.03
C PHE A 63 -11.51 -10.60 5.04
N LEU A 64 -11.28 -10.00 3.88
CA LEU A 64 -11.08 -8.56 3.75
C LEU A 64 -12.35 -7.77 4.15
N LYS A 65 -13.50 -8.19 3.66
CA LYS A 65 -14.79 -7.60 4.03
C LYS A 65 -15.01 -7.65 5.55
N ASP A 66 -14.82 -8.82 6.16
CA ASP A 66 -15.05 -9.01 7.59
C ASP A 66 -14.07 -8.15 8.42
N TYR A 67 -12.83 -7.97 7.95
CA TYR A 67 -11.88 -7.06 8.58
C TYR A 67 -12.43 -5.62 8.60
N TYR A 68 -12.87 -5.10 7.44
CA TYR A 68 -13.42 -3.74 7.36
C TYR A 68 -14.69 -3.57 8.19
N ILE A 69 -15.59 -4.56 8.22
CA ILE A 69 -16.77 -4.55 9.09
C ILE A 69 -16.36 -4.46 10.56
N ASN A 70 -15.40 -5.28 11.00
CA ASN A 70 -14.93 -5.31 12.37
C ASN A 70 -14.26 -3.99 12.79
N GLN A 71 -13.57 -3.33 11.87
CA GLN A 71 -13.00 -2.00 12.11
C GLN A 71 -14.06 -0.88 12.09
N GLY A 72 -15.25 -1.13 11.52
CA GLY A 72 -16.28 -0.12 11.30
C GLY A 72 -15.93 0.84 10.18
N ILE A 73 -15.15 0.39 9.18
CA ILE A 73 -14.82 1.14 7.97
C ILE A 73 -15.89 0.83 6.92
N ALA A 74 -16.47 1.86 6.29
CA ALA A 74 -17.59 1.69 5.37
C ALA A 74 -17.19 1.06 4.03
N PRO A 75 -18.12 0.34 3.37
CA PRO A 75 -17.94 -0.04 1.96
C PRO A 75 -17.93 1.20 1.06
N ALA A 76 -17.35 1.06 -0.13
CA ALA A 76 -17.40 2.10 -1.14
C ALA A 76 -18.86 2.40 -1.53
N THR A 77 -19.15 3.66 -1.87
CA THR A 77 -20.48 4.08 -2.31
C THR A 77 -20.92 3.27 -3.54
N GLY A 78 -22.15 2.74 -3.49
CA GLY A 78 -22.68 1.89 -4.56
C GLY A 78 -22.35 0.40 -4.42
N THR A 79 -21.57 0.02 -3.38
CA THR A 79 -21.39 -1.37 -2.97
C THR A 79 -22.03 -1.59 -1.59
N GLU A 80 -23.01 -2.47 -1.49
CA GLU A 80 -23.63 -2.78 -0.18
C GLU A 80 -22.80 -3.75 0.65
N ASP A 81 -21.94 -4.53 -0.02
CA ASP A 81 -21.19 -5.66 0.52
C ASP A 81 -19.66 -5.56 0.33
N TYR A 82 -19.11 -4.38 0.12
CA TYR A 82 -17.71 -4.09 -0.21
C TYR A 82 -17.23 -4.58 -1.58
N PHE A 83 -18.04 -5.28 -2.36
CA PHE A 83 -17.63 -5.95 -3.58
C PHE A 83 -17.98 -5.15 -4.84
N GLN A 84 -16.98 -4.79 -5.61
CA GLN A 84 -17.17 -4.40 -7.00
C GLN A 84 -17.16 -5.69 -7.85
N LYS A 85 -18.35 -6.27 -8.05
CA LYS A 85 -18.54 -7.54 -8.77
C LYS A 85 -18.36 -7.38 -10.27
N MET A 86 -17.70 -8.36 -10.89
CA MET A 86 -17.44 -8.37 -12.32
C MET A 86 -17.42 -9.79 -12.88
N GLN A 87 -17.59 -9.87 -14.20
CA GLN A 87 -17.34 -11.09 -14.94
C GLN A 87 -16.16 -10.84 -15.90
N LEU A 88 -15.06 -11.59 -15.69
CA LEU A 88 -13.87 -11.52 -16.52
C LEU A 88 -13.84 -12.67 -17.51
N THR A 89 -13.24 -12.46 -18.68
CA THR A 89 -12.95 -13.54 -19.64
C THR A 89 -11.48 -13.94 -19.50
N ILE A 90 -11.22 -15.11 -18.91
CA ILE A 90 -9.87 -15.63 -18.70
C ILE A 90 -9.71 -16.91 -19.51
N LYS A 91 -8.78 -16.92 -20.48
CA LYS A 91 -8.56 -18.06 -21.40
C LYS A 91 -9.85 -18.57 -22.04
N GLY A 92 -10.73 -17.63 -22.46
CA GLY A 92 -12.00 -17.93 -23.13
C GLY A 92 -13.12 -18.41 -22.19
N LYS A 93 -12.92 -18.40 -20.88
CA LYS A 93 -13.94 -18.78 -19.90
C LYS A 93 -14.42 -17.52 -19.14
N ALA A 94 -15.73 -17.41 -18.93
CA ALA A 94 -16.33 -16.40 -18.09
C ALA A 94 -16.09 -16.77 -16.61
N ILE A 95 -15.43 -15.89 -15.86
CA ILE A 95 -15.09 -16.04 -14.45
C ILE A 95 -15.75 -14.91 -13.67
N ASN A 96 -16.58 -15.25 -12.69
CA ASN A 96 -17.16 -14.27 -11.77
C ASN A 96 -16.16 -14.01 -10.63
N THR A 97 -15.81 -12.75 -10.45
CA THR A 97 -14.87 -12.32 -9.42
C THR A 97 -15.20 -10.90 -8.94
N GLU A 98 -14.49 -10.39 -7.97
CA GLU A 98 -14.74 -9.08 -7.38
C GLU A 98 -13.46 -8.41 -6.86
N ASN A 99 -13.39 -7.08 -7.00
CA ASN A 99 -12.52 -6.24 -6.19
C ASN A 99 -13.18 -6.00 -4.82
N VAL A 100 -12.38 -5.82 -3.76
CA VAL A 100 -12.89 -5.39 -2.46
C VAL A 100 -12.56 -3.92 -2.25
N VAL A 101 -13.58 -3.10 -1.92
CA VAL A 101 -13.41 -1.65 -1.86
C VAL A 101 -14.04 -1.08 -0.60
N ALA A 102 -13.19 -0.48 0.24
CA ALA A 102 -13.61 0.24 1.44
C ALA A 102 -13.22 1.72 1.33
N ILE A 103 -13.87 2.58 2.13
CA ILE A 103 -13.64 4.01 2.12
C ILE A 103 -13.62 4.62 3.53
N ILE A 104 -12.72 5.56 3.74
CA ILE A 104 -12.81 6.56 4.82
C ILE A 104 -13.13 7.90 4.16
N PRO A 105 -14.33 8.46 4.35
CA PRO A 105 -14.71 9.74 3.76
C PRO A 105 -13.88 10.90 4.30
N GLY A 106 -13.52 11.83 3.43
CA GLY A 106 -12.85 13.06 3.79
C GLY A 106 -13.76 14.02 4.55
N SER A 107 -13.20 14.77 5.49
CA SER A 107 -13.93 15.71 6.34
C SER A 107 -14.15 17.09 5.70
N GLU A 108 -13.28 17.51 4.78
CA GLU A 108 -13.30 18.84 4.16
C GLU A 108 -13.41 18.79 2.64
N ILE A 109 -12.79 17.80 1.99
CA ILE A 109 -12.71 17.62 0.53
C ILE A 109 -13.12 16.19 0.17
N PRO A 110 -14.35 15.76 0.51
CA PRO A 110 -14.77 14.36 0.40
C PRO A 110 -14.84 13.81 -1.03
N ASN A 111 -14.88 14.69 -2.03
CA ASN A 111 -14.96 14.31 -3.45
C ASN A 111 -13.59 14.23 -4.14
N GLU A 112 -12.50 14.39 -3.42
CA GLU A 112 -11.15 14.08 -3.91
C GLU A 112 -10.65 12.80 -3.21
N TYR A 113 -10.06 11.89 -3.99
CA TYR A 113 -9.77 10.54 -3.53
C TYR A 113 -8.27 10.23 -3.62
N ILE A 114 -7.73 9.67 -2.53
CA ILE A 114 -6.45 8.97 -2.52
C ILE A 114 -6.76 7.48 -2.57
N VAL A 115 -6.30 6.78 -3.59
CA VAL A 115 -6.49 5.33 -3.73
C VAL A 115 -5.23 4.62 -3.24
N ILE A 116 -5.38 3.71 -2.29
CA ILE A 116 -4.32 2.80 -1.85
C ILE A 116 -4.70 1.41 -2.34
N SER A 117 -3.89 0.80 -3.19
CA SER A 117 -4.21 -0.46 -3.85
C SER A 117 -3.16 -1.54 -3.66
N ALA A 118 -3.60 -2.79 -3.69
CA ALA A 118 -2.80 -4.01 -3.73
C ALA A 118 -3.65 -5.10 -4.39
N HIS A 119 -3.02 -6.14 -4.98
CA HIS A 119 -3.84 -7.22 -5.48
C HIS A 119 -4.10 -8.30 -4.44
N LEU A 120 -5.30 -8.85 -4.48
CA LEU A 120 -5.78 -9.85 -3.52
C LEU A 120 -5.59 -11.29 -3.99
N ASP A 121 -5.51 -11.49 -5.30
CA ASP A 121 -5.34 -12.82 -5.90
C ASP A 121 -3.86 -13.23 -5.97
N HIS A 122 -3.63 -14.51 -6.23
CA HIS A 122 -2.34 -15.07 -6.59
C HIS A 122 -2.54 -16.25 -7.55
N ILE A 123 -1.52 -17.05 -7.80
CA ILE A 123 -1.53 -18.05 -8.86
C ILE A 123 -2.19 -19.38 -8.50
N GLY A 124 -2.64 -19.56 -7.26
CA GLY A 124 -3.40 -20.74 -6.84
C GLY A 124 -2.56 -21.99 -6.58
N THR A 125 -3.20 -23.16 -6.68
CA THR A 125 -2.53 -24.45 -6.50
C THR A 125 -2.03 -24.99 -7.84
N ARG A 126 -0.77 -25.41 -7.89
CA ARG A 126 -0.14 -25.97 -9.08
C ARG A 126 0.54 -27.29 -8.73
N ASN A 127 0.30 -28.33 -9.52
CA ASN A 127 0.87 -29.68 -9.32
C ASN A 127 0.66 -30.25 -7.90
N GLY A 128 -0.43 -29.87 -7.23
CA GLY A 128 -0.74 -30.31 -5.86
C GLY A 128 -0.08 -29.49 -4.76
N GLU A 129 0.71 -28.46 -5.09
CA GLU A 129 1.31 -27.54 -4.13
C GLU A 129 0.60 -26.19 -4.17
N VAL A 130 0.34 -25.62 -2.99
CA VAL A 130 -0.27 -24.30 -2.83
C VAL A 130 0.83 -23.24 -3.02
N ASN A 131 0.58 -22.27 -3.91
CA ASN A 131 1.39 -21.07 -3.98
C ASN A 131 0.75 -20.04 -3.04
N ASN A 132 1.34 -19.87 -1.86
CA ASN A 132 0.73 -19.06 -0.79
C ASN A 132 0.76 -17.56 -1.10
N GLY A 133 1.75 -17.07 -1.87
CA GLY A 133 1.87 -15.67 -2.24
C GLY A 133 1.91 -14.76 -1.02
N ALA A 134 2.87 -15.00 -0.11
CA ALA A 134 2.97 -14.21 1.11
C ALA A 134 3.52 -12.82 0.83
N ASP A 135 4.53 -12.71 -0.04
CA ASP A 135 5.01 -11.41 -0.52
C ASP A 135 4.16 -10.93 -1.69
N ASP A 136 3.81 -11.83 -2.61
CA ASP A 136 3.07 -11.56 -3.85
C ASP A 136 1.58 -11.99 -3.77
N ASP A 137 0.60 -11.16 -3.47
CA ASP A 137 0.73 -9.84 -2.84
C ASP A 137 0.01 -9.83 -1.48
N GLY A 138 0.29 -10.87 -0.68
CA GLY A 138 -0.19 -10.91 0.70
C GLY A 138 0.37 -9.74 1.51
N SER A 139 1.66 -9.38 1.28
CA SER A 139 2.33 -8.29 2.00
C SER A 139 1.68 -6.93 1.74
N GLY A 140 1.33 -6.62 0.49
CA GLY A 140 0.62 -5.40 0.13
C GLY A 140 -0.82 -5.40 0.65
N THR A 141 -1.51 -6.53 0.55
CA THR A 141 -2.87 -6.67 1.06
C THR A 141 -2.95 -6.38 2.57
N VAL A 142 -2.10 -6.99 3.41
CA VAL A 142 -2.14 -6.73 4.87
C VAL A 142 -1.63 -5.33 5.22
N ALA A 143 -0.71 -4.76 4.43
CA ALA A 143 -0.28 -3.37 4.60
C ALA A 143 -1.43 -2.38 4.43
N ILE A 144 -2.32 -2.59 3.44
CA ILE A 144 -3.53 -1.76 3.28
C ILE A 144 -4.43 -1.86 4.51
N LEU A 145 -4.61 -3.05 5.09
CA LEU A 145 -5.45 -3.24 6.27
C LEU A 145 -4.93 -2.43 7.47
N GLU A 146 -3.62 -2.48 7.73
CA GLU A 146 -2.97 -1.69 8.79
C GLU A 146 -3.07 -0.17 8.53
N ILE A 147 -2.86 0.27 7.28
CA ILE A 147 -3.02 1.67 6.90
C ILE A 147 -4.48 2.12 7.14
N ALA A 148 -5.45 1.30 6.75
CA ALA A 148 -6.86 1.60 6.94
C ALA A 148 -7.22 1.71 8.44
N GLU A 149 -6.70 0.81 9.26
CA GLU A 149 -6.90 0.87 10.71
C GLU A 149 -6.27 2.13 11.32
N ALA A 150 -5.04 2.50 10.93
CA ALA A 150 -4.37 3.70 11.42
C ALA A 150 -5.16 4.97 11.08
N PHE A 151 -5.68 5.10 9.85
CA PHE A 151 -6.57 6.21 9.49
C PHE A 151 -7.90 6.16 10.24
N ASN A 152 -8.48 5.00 10.46
CA ASN A 152 -9.72 4.86 11.21
C ASN A 152 -9.53 5.21 12.70
N LYS A 153 -8.39 4.84 13.31
CA LYS A 153 -7.99 5.30 14.64
C LYS A 153 -7.87 6.84 14.67
N ALA A 154 -7.34 7.45 13.62
CA ALA A 154 -7.27 8.91 13.51
C ALA A 154 -8.66 9.54 13.45
N VAL A 155 -9.58 9.02 12.63
CA VAL A 155 -10.99 9.47 12.56
C VAL A 155 -11.65 9.40 13.94
N LYS A 156 -11.56 8.25 14.61
CA LYS A 156 -12.14 8.04 15.95
C LYS A 156 -11.59 8.99 17.03
N ASN A 157 -10.40 9.55 16.78
CA ASN A 157 -9.75 10.55 17.66
C ASN A 157 -9.92 12.00 17.18
N GLY A 158 -10.77 12.28 16.18
CA GLY A 158 -11.03 13.63 15.67
C GLY A 158 -9.96 14.18 14.72
N HIS A 159 -9.14 13.33 14.14
CA HIS A 159 -8.04 13.67 13.22
C HIS A 159 -8.21 12.96 11.88
N GLY A 160 -9.45 12.87 11.38
CA GLY A 160 -9.73 12.26 10.07
C GLY A 160 -9.07 13.00 8.90
N PRO A 161 -8.91 12.33 7.75
CA PRO A 161 -8.34 12.93 6.56
C PRO A 161 -9.28 14.02 6.00
N LYS A 162 -8.72 15.04 5.32
CA LYS A 162 -9.50 16.04 4.60
C LYS A 162 -10.09 15.49 3.31
N ARG A 163 -9.29 14.71 2.54
CA ARG A 163 -9.71 13.97 1.34
C ARG A 163 -10.13 12.55 1.68
N SER A 164 -11.00 11.98 0.89
CA SER A 164 -11.40 10.57 1.03
C SER A 164 -10.25 9.63 0.70
N ILE A 165 -10.17 8.51 1.44
CA ILE A 165 -9.19 7.45 1.18
C ILE A 165 -9.95 6.20 0.79
N VAL A 166 -9.64 5.67 -0.38
CA VAL A 166 -10.19 4.43 -0.92
C VAL A 166 -9.16 3.33 -0.76
N PHE A 167 -9.52 2.26 -0.06
CA PHE A 167 -8.74 1.03 0.08
C PHE A 167 -9.26 0.03 -0.95
N LEU A 168 -8.40 -0.34 -1.90
CA LEU A 168 -8.79 -1.09 -3.08
C LEU A 168 -7.96 -2.36 -3.22
N HIS A 169 -8.55 -3.50 -2.92
CA HIS A 169 -7.94 -4.81 -3.16
C HIS A 169 -8.42 -5.35 -4.50
N LEU A 170 -7.49 -5.56 -5.40
CA LEU A 170 -7.76 -5.84 -6.81
C LEU A 170 -7.67 -7.34 -7.11
N THR A 171 -8.60 -7.85 -7.90
CA THR A 171 -8.61 -9.23 -8.38
C THR A 171 -8.00 -9.32 -9.78
N GLY A 172 -7.48 -10.49 -10.15
CA GLY A 172 -7.07 -10.77 -11.52
C GLY A 172 -5.83 -10.00 -11.99
N GLU A 173 -4.99 -9.55 -11.07
CA GLU A 173 -3.68 -8.99 -11.38
C GLU A 173 -2.84 -10.02 -12.13
N GLU A 174 -2.74 -11.24 -11.61
CA GLU A 174 -2.03 -12.42 -12.12
C GLU A 174 -2.59 -12.95 -13.46
N LYS A 175 -3.70 -12.42 -13.90
CA LYS A 175 -4.35 -12.74 -15.18
C LYS A 175 -4.20 -11.60 -16.21
N GLY A 176 -3.39 -10.58 -15.87
CA GLY A 176 -3.08 -9.43 -16.73
C GLY A 176 -3.77 -8.15 -16.30
N LEU A 177 -3.70 -7.81 -15.02
CA LEU A 177 -4.20 -6.54 -14.43
C LEU A 177 -5.71 -6.34 -14.64
N LEU A 178 -6.49 -7.43 -14.66
CA LEU A 178 -7.90 -7.37 -15.10
C LEU A 178 -8.80 -6.61 -14.13
N GLY A 179 -8.56 -6.72 -12.83
CA GLY A 179 -9.38 -6.05 -11.81
C GLY A 179 -9.16 -4.53 -11.80
N SER A 180 -7.93 -4.07 -11.94
CA SER A 180 -7.64 -2.65 -12.07
C SER A 180 -8.07 -2.07 -13.42
N ASP A 181 -7.98 -2.86 -14.50
CA ASP A 181 -8.53 -2.45 -15.79
C ASP A 181 -10.06 -2.30 -15.72
N TYR A 182 -10.74 -3.25 -15.06
CA TYR A 182 -12.17 -3.15 -14.84
C TYR A 182 -12.52 -1.92 -13.98
N TYR A 183 -11.80 -1.68 -12.88
CA TYR A 183 -12.01 -0.50 -12.04
C TYR A 183 -11.81 0.79 -12.82
N ALA A 184 -10.76 0.89 -13.63
CA ALA A 184 -10.50 2.09 -14.42
C ALA A 184 -11.56 2.35 -15.50
N ASN A 185 -12.22 1.30 -16.03
CA ASN A 185 -13.29 1.43 -17.02
C ASN A 185 -14.69 1.55 -16.38
N ASN A 186 -14.85 1.15 -15.12
CA ASN A 186 -16.12 1.20 -14.36
C ASN A 186 -15.85 1.73 -12.93
N PRO A 187 -15.31 2.94 -12.79
CA PRO A 187 -14.84 3.44 -11.51
C PRO A 187 -16.01 3.70 -10.56
N LEU A 188 -15.85 3.34 -9.28
CA LEU A 188 -16.82 3.65 -8.23
C LEU A 188 -16.81 5.15 -7.86
N TYR A 189 -15.67 5.79 -8.10
CA TYR A 189 -15.48 7.23 -7.93
C TYR A 189 -14.86 7.81 -9.19
N PRO A 190 -15.20 9.04 -9.61
CA PRO A 190 -14.69 9.62 -10.86
C PRO A 190 -13.17 9.61 -10.89
N LEU A 191 -12.57 9.12 -11.97
CA LEU A 191 -11.11 9.04 -12.11
C LEU A 191 -10.46 10.42 -12.08
N GLU A 192 -11.12 11.43 -12.64
CA GLU A 192 -10.68 12.83 -12.62
C GLU A 192 -10.59 13.42 -11.21
N GLU A 193 -11.32 12.85 -10.25
CA GLU A 193 -11.26 13.24 -8.84
C GLU A 193 -10.25 12.39 -8.04
N THR A 194 -9.64 11.39 -8.65
CA THR A 194 -8.55 10.64 -8.04
C THR A 194 -7.26 11.46 -8.09
N VAL A 195 -6.75 11.84 -6.93
CA VAL A 195 -5.55 12.67 -6.76
C VAL A 195 -4.29 11.87 -7.03
N ALA A 196 -4.22 10.67 -6.45
CA ALA A 196 -3.09 9.74 -6.64
C ALA A 196 -3.52 8.30 -6.35
N ASN A 197 -2.81 7.35 -6.94
CA ASN A 197 -2.83 5.95 -6.56
C ASN A 197 -1.48 5.54 -5.95
N LEU A 198 -1.53 4.99 -4.75
CA LEU A 198 -0.40 4.38 -4.04
C LEU A 198 -0.58 2.87 -4.10
N ASN A 199 0.10 2.25 -5.04
CA ASN A 199 0.00 0.81 -5.31
C ASN A 199 1.10 0.05 -4.57
N ILE A 200 0.71 -0.99 -3.88
CA ILE A 200 1.60 -1.84 -3.11
C ILE A 200 1.58 -3.23 -3.76
N ASP A 201 2.76 -3.73 -4.08
CA ASP A 201 2.87 -5.07 -4.67
C ASP A 201 4.28 -5.59 -4.36
N MET A 202 4.35 -6.56 -3.45
CA MET A 202 5.56 -7.14 -2.89
C MET A 202 6.42 -6.12 -2.10
N ILE A 203 6.19 -6.04 -0.80
CA ILE A 203 6.97 -5.15 0.09
C ILE A 203 7.51 -5.85 1.35
N GLY A 204 7.38 -7.18 1.44
CA GLY A 204 7.74 -7.98 2.62
C GLY A 204 9.10 -8.67 2.54
N ARG A 205 9.72 -8.74 1.36
CA ARG A 205 10.98 -9.47 1.13
C ARG A 205 12.12 -8.52 0.74
N LEU A 206 13.25 -9.12 0.38
CA LEU A 206 14.44 -8.42 -0.11
C LEU A 206 14.81 -8.95 -1.50
N ASP A 207 15.31 -8.06 -2.36
CA ASP A 207 15.87 -8.44 -3.67
C ASP A 207 17.28 -9.03 -3.48
N PRO A 208 17.49 -10.33 -3.77
CA PRO A 208 18.80 -10.95 -3.63
C PRO A 208 19.83 -10.41 -4.65
N LYS A 209 19.39 -9.71 -5.69
CA LYS A 209 20.25 -9.13 -6.73
C LYS A 209 20.87 -7.79 -6.32
N ARG A 210 20.42 -7.20 -5.18
CA ARG A 210 21.02 -5.95 -4.70
C ARG A 210 22.48 -6.17 -4.28
N GLU A 211 23.34 -5.26 -4.73
CA GLU A 211 24.77 -5.33 -4.41
C GLU A 211 25.06 -4.90 -2.97
N ASP A 212 24.36 -3.87 -2.47
CA ASP A 212 24.60 -3.27 -1.16
C ASP A 212 24.10 -4.12 0.03
N LYS A 213 23.26 -5.12 -0.22
CA LYS A 213 22.68 -6.01 0.81
C LYS A 213 22.04 -5.30 2.00
N ASP A 214 21.84 -3.98 1.94
CA ASP A 214 21.13 -3.23 2.95
C ASP A 214 19.64 -3.57 2.87
N PRO A 215 19.00 -4.09 3.94
CA PRO A 215 17.57 -4.39 3.94
C PRO A 215 16.69 -3.14 3.95
N ASN A 216 17.24 -1.99 4.35
CA ASN A 216 16.50 -0.73 4.53
C ASN A 216 16.33 0.02 3.20
N TYR A 217 15.64 -0.58 2.25
CA TYR A 217 15.34 0.03 0.95
C TYR A 217 13.93 -0.28 0.49
N ILE A 218 13.47 0.45 -0.52
CA ILE A 218 12.29 0.12 -1.34
C ILE A 218 12.47 0.73 -2.73
N TYR A 219 11.99 0.03 -3.76
CA TYR A 219 11.90 0.59 -5.11
C TYR A 219 10.61 1.38 -5.25
N LEU A 220 10.73 2.59 -5.80
CA LEU A 220 9.60 3.44 -6.17
C LEU A 220 9.54 3.57 -7.69
N ILE A 221 8.39 3.20 -8.26
CA ILE A 221 8.20 3.19 -9.70
C ILE A 221 7.03 4.08 -10.06
N GLY A 222 7.19 4.99 -11.01
CA GLY A 222 6.15 5.88 -11.50
C GLY A 222 6.00 7.20 -10.76
N SER A 223 6.69 7.40 -9.63
CA SER A 223 6.47 8.53 -8.72
C SER A 223 6.61 9.92 -9.35
N ASP A 224 7.54 10.09 -10.30
CA ASP A 224 7.83 11.34 -10.99
C ASP A 224 7.26 11.42 -12.42
N ARG A 225 6.62 10.36 -12.92
CA ARG A 225 6.21 10.26 -14.34
C ARG A 225 5.04 11.16 -14.72
N LEU A 226 4.13 11.41 -13.78
CA LEU A 226 2.92 12.22 -13.99
C LEU A 226 2.82 13.40 -13.04
N SER A 227 3.55 13.40 -11.92
CA SER A 227 3.58 14.49 -10.95
C SER A 227 4.93 14.55 -10.25
N GLN A 228 5.65 15.64 -10.41
CA GLN A 228 6.88 15.90 -9.67
C GLN A 228 6.58 16.13 -8.17
N GLU A 229 5.43 16.76 -7.85
CA GLU A 229 5.03 16.98 -6.46
C GLU A 229 4.76 15.67 -5.71
N LEU A 230 4.21 14.64 -6.37
CA LEU A 230 4.02 13.33 -5.74
C LEU A 230 5.35 12.71 -5.32
N HIS A 231 6.35 12.80 -6.22
CA HIS A 231 7.69 12.31 -5.95
C HIS A 231 8.32 13.05 -4.76
N GLU A 232 8.28 14.38 -4.77
CA GLU A 232 8.84 15.23 -3.70
C GLU A 232 8.15 14.98 -2.35
N ILE A 233 6.82 14.81 -2.34
CA ILE A 233 6.07 14.44 -1.12
C ILE A 233 6.58 13.12 -0.55
N SER A 234 6.77 12.10 -1.40
CA SER A 234 7.26 10.79 -0.94
C SER A 234 8.67 10.88 -0.36
N GLU A 235 9.57 11.66 -0.99
CA GLU A 235 10.93 11.92 -0.49
C GLU A 235 10.90 12.67 0.85
N ASP A 236 10.07 13.71 0.97
CA ASP A 236 9.95 14.51 2.20
C ASP A 236 9.40 13.66 3.35
N MET A 237 8.36 12.85 3.11
CA MET A 237 7.78 11.97 4.13
C MET A 237 8.78 10.90 4.55
N ASN A 238 9.53 10.34 3.60
CA ASN A 238 10.60 9.39 3.91
C ASN A 238 11.71 10.03 4.75
N THR A 239 12.20 11.19 4.33
CA THR A 239 13.26 11.92 5.04
C THR A 239 12.86 12.25 6.48
N LYS A 240 11.60 12.63 6.65
CA LYS A 240 11.08 13.06 7.95
C LYS A 240 10.79 11.90 8.89
N TYR A 241 10.27 10.78 8.39
CA TYR A 241 9.67 9.76 9.26
C TYR A 241 10.33 8.39 9.20
N THR A 242 10.70 7.90 8.00
CA THR A 242 11.09 6.49 7.84
C THR A 242 12.55 6.27 7.48
N GLN A 243 13.17 7.19 6.76
CA GLN A 243 14.58 7.14 6.37
C GLN A 243 14.97 5.80 5.72
N ILE A 244 14.11 5.31 4.81
CA ILE A 244 14.35 4.16 3.95
C ILE A 244 15.16 4.64 2.75
N LYS A 245 16.07 3.84 2.22
CA LYS A 245 16.72 4.13 0.95
C LYS A 245 15.71 3.98 -0.19
N LEU A 246 15.21 5.09 -0.72
CA LEU A 246 14.37 5.09 -1.91
C LEU A 246 15.24 4.83 -3.13
N ASP A 247 14.88 3.81 -3.93
CA ASP A 247 15.65 3.38 -5.07
C ASP A 247 14.79 3.44 -6.34
N TYR A 248 15.29 4.12 -7.36
CA TYR A 248 14.55 4.43 -8.58
C TYR A 248 15.08 3.68 -9.81
N ILE A 249 15.90 2.62 -9.59
CA ILE A 249 16.53 1.89 -10.70
C ILE A 249 15.49 1.34 -11.70
N PHE A 250 14.33 0.90 -11.20
CA PHE A 250 13.24 0.35 -12.02
C PHE A 250 12.25 1.42 -12.51
N ASN A 251 12.44 2.69 -12.09
CA ASN A 251 11.63 3.80 -12.58
C ASN A 251 12.10 4.35 -13.95
N ARG A 252 13.22 3.91 -14.45
CA ARG A 252 13.77 4.34 -15.74
C ARG A 252 12.86 3.93 -16.89
N VAL A 253 12.77 4.78 -17.93
CA VAL A 253 11.96 4.49 -19.13
C VAL A 253 12.47 3.21 -19.82
N GLU A 254 13.80 3.02 -19.81
CA GLU A 254 14.52 1.91 -20.45
C GLU A 254 14.68 0.69 -19.52
N ASP A 255 13.90 0.59 -18.43
CA ASP A 255 13.96 -0.60 -17.55
C ASP A 255 13.71 -1.88 -18.38
N PRO A 256 14.69 -2.79 -18.48
CA PRO A 256 14.52 -4.01 -19.27
C PRO A 256 13.46 -4.96 -18.71
N ASN A 257 13.15 -4.84 -17.41
CA ASN A 257 12.10 -5.62 -16.77
C ASN A 257 10.71 -5.05 -17.02
N ARG A 258 10.63 -3.76 -17.42
CA ARG A 258 9.40 -3.05 -17.68
C ARG A 258 8.41 -3.06 -16.51
N PHE A 259 8.89 -3.00 -15.27
CA PHE A 259 8.06 -3.08 -14.07
C PHE A 259 6.97 -2.00 -14.00
N TYR A 260 7.19 -0.82 -14.59
CA TYR A 260 6.16 0.21 -14.68
C TYR A 260 4.84 -0.26 -15.32
N TYR A 261 4.87 -1.32 -16.12
CA TYR A 261 3.71 -1.85 -16.85
C TYR A 261 3.18 -3.16 -16.25
N ARG A 262 3.70 -3.60 -15.09
CA ARG A 262 3.51 -4.97 -14.61
C ARG A 262 2.74 -5.08 -13.31
N SER A 263 2.18 -3.99 -12.78
CA SER A 263 1.29 -4.01 -11.64
C SER A 263 0.13 -3.03 -11.83
N ASP A 264 -0.85 -3.08 -10.97
CA ASP A 264 -2.16 -2.44 -11.08
C ASP A 264 -2.13 -0.91 -11.21
N HIS A 265 -1.08 -0.24 -10.68
CA HIS A 265 -0.87 1.21 -10.84
C HIS A 265 -0.88 1.65 -12.31
N TYR A 266 -0.51 0.77 -13.24
CA TYR A 266 -0.46 1.13 -14.65
C TYR A 266 -1.85 1.49 -15.21
N ASN A 267 -2.90 0.84 -14.73
CA ASN A 267 -4.27 1.14 -15.16
C ASN A 267 -4.76 2.50 -14.64
N PHE A 268 -4.19 3.02 -13.56
CA PHE A 268 -4.38 4.40 -13.13
C PHE A 268 -3.51 5.37 -13.93
N ALA A 269 -2.23 5.04 -14.10
CA ALA A 269 -1.27 5.89 -14.81
C ALA A 269 -1.68 6.15 -16.27
N LYS A 270 -2.20 5.16 -17.01
CA LYS A 270 -2.69 5.34 -18.38
C LYS A 270 -3.89 6.29 -18.48
N ASN A 271 -4.60 6.53 -17.37
CA ASN A 271 -5.69 7.49 -17.22
C ASN A 271 -5.23 8.83 -16.60
N ASN A 272 -3.93 9.15 -16.67
CA ASN A 272 -3.30 10.38 -16.16
C ASN A 272 -3.45 10.57 -14.63
N ILE A 273 -3.62 9.52 -13.85
CA ILE A 273 -3.60 9.57 -12.40
C ILE A 273 -2.15 9.37 -11.93
N PRO A 274 -1.57 10.31 -11.14
CA PRO A 274 -0.25 10.13 -10.54
C PRO A 274 -0.19 8.86 -9.69
N VAL A 275 0.90 8.10 -9.82
CA VAL A 275 1.04 6.80 -9.15
C VAL A 275 2.38 6.66 -8.47
N ILE A 276 2.43 5.88 -7.39
CA ILE A 276 3.65 5.26 -6.90
C ILE A 276 3.39 3.76 -6.82
N PHE A 277 4.25 2.97 -7.42
CA PHE A 277 4.32 1.54 -7.21
C PHE A 277 5.47 1.25 -6.26
N TYR A 278 5.13 0.78 -5.05
CA TYR A 278 6.06 0.35 -4.01
C TYR A 278 6.37 -1.13 -4.19
N PHE A 279 7.67 -1.45 -4.32
CA PHE A 279 8.12 -2.77 -4.71
C PHE A 279 9.45 -3.15 -4.05
N ASN A 280 9.63 -4.37 -3.60
CA ASN A 280 10.92 -4.81 -3.03
C ASN A 280 11.86 -5.50 -4.03
N GLY A 281 11.42 -5.75 -5.24
CA GLY A 281 12.15 -6.58 -6.20
C GLY A 281 11.66 -8.02 -6.18
N THR A 282 12.14 -8.81 -7.14
CA THR A 282 11.79 -10.24 -7.22
C THR A 282 12.82 -11.09 -6.48
N HIS A 283 12.34 -12.09 -5.74
CA HIS A 283 13.15 -13.07 -5.02
C HIS A 283 13.02 -14.48 -5.63
N GLU A 284 13.77 -15.44 -5.11
CA GLU A 284 13.84 -16.81 -5.63
C GLU A 284 12.52 -17.59 -5.54
N ASP A 285 11.64 -17.18 -4.61
CA ASP A 285 10.33 -17.82 -4.40
C ASP A 285 9.18 -17.14 -5.19
N TYR A 286 9.46 -16.08 -5.95
CA TYR A 286 8.45 -15.38 -6.76
C TYR A 286 7.71 -16.35 -7.69
N HIS A 287 6.37 -16.38 -7.60
CA HIS A 287 5.49 -17.34 -8.30
C HIS A 287 5.79 -18.81 -8.00
N ARG A 288 6.19 -19.14 -6.77
CA ARG A 288 6.50 -20.50 -6.32
C ARG A 288 5.87 -20.79 -4.96
N PRO A 289 5.72 -22.09 -4.60
CA PRO A 289 5.20 -22.51 -3.30
C PRO A 289 6.04 -22.02 -2.11
N GLY A 290 7.30 -21.65 -2.36
CA GLY A 290 8.20 -21.13 -1.32
C GLY A 290 7.94 -19.69 -0.88
N ASP A 291 7.01 -18.95 -1.49
CA ASP A 291 6.62 -17.61 -1.03
C ASP A 291 5.65 -17.72 0.15
N THR A 292 6.22 -17.92 1.33
CA THR A 292 5.52 -18.26 2.57
C THR A 292 5.72 -17.19 3.66
N PRO A 293 4.76 -17.05 4.63
CA PRO A 293 4.81 -16.01 5.66
C PRO A 293 6.04 -16.03 6.57
N ASP A 294 6.66 -17.20 6.77
CA ASP A 294 7.86 -17.34 7.60
C ASP A 294 9.11 -16.69 7.00
N LYS A 295 9.10 -16.39 5.69
CA LYS A 295 10.20 -15.74 4.98
C LYS A 295 10.07 -14.22 4.90
N ILE A 296 8.97 -13.66 5.35
CA ILE A 296 8.73 -12.22 5.35
C ILE A 296 9.57 -11.52 6.43
N ASN A 297 10.18 -10.41 6.08
CA ASN A 297 10.83 -9.51 7.03
C ASN A 297 9.81 -8.50 7.57
N TYR A 298 9.16 -8.84 8.67
CA TYR A 298 8.05 -8.04 9.21
C TYR A 298 8.47 -6.65 9.67
N ALA A 299 9.67 -6.48 10.22
CA ALA A 299 10.19 -5.17 10.62
C ALA A 299 10.35 -4.23 9.41
N ILE A 300 10.78 -4.75 8.26
CA ILE A 300 10.87 -3.99 7.02
C ILE A 300 9.48 -3.77 6.41
N LEU A 301 8.61 -4.76 6.45
CA LEU A 301 7.22 -4.62 6.01
C LEU A 301 6.52 -3.51 6.78
N GLU A 302 6.61 -3.49 8.12
CA GLU A 302 6.07 -2.41 8.96
C GLU A 302 6.63 -1.04 8.54
N LYS A 303 7.94 -0.94 8.37
CA LYS A 303 8.60 0.32 8.04
C LYS A 303 8.17 0.85 6.67
N ARG A 304 8.05 -0.02 5.67
CA ARG A 304 7.57 0.32 4.33
C ARG A 304 6.09 0.72 4.36
N THR A 305 5.28 0.01 5.13
CA THR A 305 3.86 0.35 5.36
C THR A 305 3.71 1.74 5.98
N LYS A 306 4.56 2.09 6.97
CA LYS A 306 4.60 3.43 7.58
C LYS A 306 4.98 4.52 6.58
N LEU A 307 5.91 4.27 5.67
CA LEU A 307 6.22 5.22 4.57
C LEU A 307 4.98 5.51 3.71
N ILE A 308 4.28 4.45 3.31
CA ILE A 308 3.08 4.58 2.48
C ILE A 308 1.98 5.32 3.23
N PHE A 309 1.78 5.01 4.52
CA PHE A 309 0.86 5.75 5.38
C PHE A 309 1.20 7.24 5.44
N HIS A 310 2.46 7.61 5.68
CA HIS A 310 2.87 9.02 5.75
C HIS A 310 2.69 9.76 4.42
N THR A 311 2.98 9.11 3.30
CA THR A 311 2.74 9.67 1.97
C THR A 311 1.23 9.89 1.75
N ALA A 312 0.40 8.89 2.09
CA ALA A 312 -1.06 9.00 2.00
C ALA A 312 -1.60 10.07 2.95
N TRP A 313 -1.05 10.17 4.17
CA TRP A 313 -1.45 11.17 5.16
C TRP A 313 -1.21 12.60 4.64
N GLU A 314 -0.03 12.86 4.07
CA GLU A 314 0.28 14.17 3.50
C GLU A 314 -0.64 14.50 2.33
N LEU A 315 -0.82 13.58 1.39
CA LEU A 315 -1.72 13.75 0.24
C LEU A 315 -3.17 14.00 0.66
N ALA A 316 -3.63 13.31 1.70
CA ALA A 316 -5.00 13.41 2.19
C ALA A 316 -5.26 14.72 2.97
N ASN A 317 -4.25 15.31 3.61
CA ASN A 317 -4.42 16.44 4.54
C ASN A 317 -3.91 17.78 4.01
N ARG A 318 -3.12 17.81 2.93
CA ARG A 318 -2.66 19.06 2.32
C ARG A 318 -3.84 19.84 1.70
N ASN A 319 -3.71 21.17 1.63
CA ASN A 319 -4.78 22.01 1.06
C ASN A 319 -4.87 21.86 -0.47
N GLU A 320 -3.71 21.94 -1.14
CA GLU A 320 -3.65 21.92 -2.59
C GLU A 320 -3.61 20.50 -3.15
N ARG A 321 -4.33 20.27 -4.25
CA ARG A 321 -4.17 19.05 -5.05
C ARG A 321 -2.78 19.07 -5.71
N ILE A 322 -2.13 17.90 -5.85
CA ILE A 322 -0.85 17.78 -6.55
C ILE A 322 -1.03 18.11 -8.04
N LYS A 323 -0.01 18.76 -8.62
CA LYS A 323 -0.02 19.17 -10.03
C LYS A 323 0.44 18.05 -10.93
N LEU A 324 -0.25 17.91 -12.06
CA LEU A 324 0.20 17.04 -13.14
C LEU A 324 1.32 17.71 -13.94
N ILE A 325 2.24 16.91 -14.44
CA ILE A 325 3.23 17.36 -15.42
C ILE A 325 2.48 17.63 -16.73
N VAL A 326 2.48 18.90 -17.14
CA VAL A 326 1.93 19.29 -18.44
C VAL A 326 2.93 18.82 -19.50
N LYS A 327 2.58 17.81 -20.27
CA LYS A 327 3.38 17.43 -21.44
C LYS A 327 3.23 18.54 -22.50
N PRO A 328 4.35 19.03 -23.06
CA PRO A 328 4.33 20.07 -24.08
C PRO A 328 3.62 19.63 -25.36
#